data_7b3185dbbe33ddf0eec3d635c0c5290e
#
_entry.id   7b3185dbbe33ddf0eec3d635c0c5290e
#
_cell.length_a   1.000
_cell.length_b   1.000
_cell.length_c   1.000
_cell.angle_alpha   90.00
_cell.angle_beta   90.00
_cell.angle_gamma   90.00
#
_symmetry.space_group_name_H-M   'P 1'
#
loop_
_entity.id
_entity.type
_entity.pdbx_description
1 polymer ?
#
loop_
_entity_poly.entity_id
_entity_poly.type
_entity_poly.pdbx_seq_one_letter_code
_entity_poly.pdbx_strand_id
1 'polypeptide(L)'
;MCNANLFDNASPLIKKFLYHMLTIKGRSKNTVNSYYTDLKLFFRFLKVYYKKYGFDMESFDEIPIDDIDINFIKNIKTDDIYEFLFFLSNVRHNESKARARKVSCLKSFFKYLQFNEKSIDENPVDGLDSPKIKKSLPKYLDLEQSTQLISNISGKYKERDFLIITLFLNCGLRLSELVALNVEDILNNPVKITGKG
;
A
#
# COMPACT_ATOMS: atom_id res chain seq x y z
N MET A 1 15.18 17.13 11.80
CA MET A 1 13.98 17.10 12.65
C MET A 1 13.11 15.94 12.17
N CYS A 2 12.93 14.90 12.98
CA CYS A 2 12.06 13.78 12.64
C CYS A 2 10.63 14.30 12.46
N ASN A 3 10.01 14.00 11.31
CA ASN A 3 8.58 14.18 11.12
C ASN A 3 7.85 13.26 12.11
N ALA A 4 7.56 13.78 13.30
CA ALA A 4 7.01 13.04 14.44
C ALA A 4 5.56 12.56 14.21
N ASN A 5 4.93 12.91 13.10
CA ASN A 5 3.47 12.84 12.94
C ASN A 5 2.99 11.95 11.79
N LEU A 6 3.79 10.98 11.33
CA LEU A 6 3.36 10.16 10.17
C LEU A 6 2.13 9.29 10.46
N PHE A 7 1.85 8.96 11.76
CA PHE A 7 0.81 8.01 12.18
C PHE A 7 0.06 8.50 13.44
N ASP A 8 -0.20 9.81 13.56
CA ASP A 8 -0.73 10.44 14.81
C ASP A 8 -2.00 9.79 15.35
N ASN A 9 -2.91 9.35 14.49
CA ASN A 9 -4.17 8.74 14.87
C ASN A 9 -4.10 7.21 14.98
N ALA A 10 -2.90 6.63 15.11
CA ALA A 10 -2.73 5.20 15.34
C ALA A 10 -2.46 4.90 16.81
N SER A 11 -2.95 3.74 17.29
CA SER A 11 -2.62 3.26 18.61
C SER A 11 -1.12 2.98 18.78
N PRO A 12 -0.58 2.95 20.01
CA PRO A 12 0.83 2.67 20.25
C PRO A 12 1.31 1.34 19.64
N LEU A 13 0.48 0.30 19.64
CA LEU A 13 0.81 -1.00 19.06
C LEU A 13 0.95 -0.91 17.52
N ILE A 14 0.02 -0.21 16.88
CA ILE A 14 0.07 0.00 15.44
C ILE A 14 1.31 0.84 15.07
N LYS A 15 1.61 1.91 15.82
CA LYS A 15 2.81 2.73 15.61
C LYS A 15 4.10 1.91 15.70
N LYS A 16 4.24 1.09 16.73
CA LYS A 16 5.40 0.20 16.91
C LYS A 16 5.59 -0.73 15.72
N PHE A 17 4.52 -1.36 15.23
CA PHE A 17 4.57 -2.20 14.04
C PHE A 17 5.02 -1.42 12.81
N LEU A 18 4.45 -0.25 12.54
CA LEU A 18 4.81 0.57 11.38
C LEU A 18 6.26 1.05 11.43
N TYR A 19 6.74 1.43 12.61
CA TYR A 19 8.16 1.77 12.82
C TYR A 19 9.07 0.55 12.61
N HIS A 20 8.68 -0.63 13.11
CA HIS A 20 9.42 -1.87 12.85
C HIS A 20 9.52 -2.16 11.34
N MET A 21 8.41 -2.00 10.60
CA MET A 21 8.40 -2.18 9.15
C MET A 21 9.31 -1.19 8.43
N LEU A 22 9.35 0.06 8.89
CA LEU A 22 10.17 1.11 8.29
C LEU A 22 11.66 0.92 8.62
N THR A 23 12.00 0.71 9.90
CA THR A 23 13.38 0.76 10.39
C THR A 23 14.09 -0.60 10.35
N ILE A 24 13.41 -1.66 10.78
CA ILE A 24 14.01 -3.00 10.86
C ILE A 24 13.82 -3.79 9.56
N LYS A 25 12.62 -3.73 8.98
CA LYS A 25 12.35 -4.44 7.72
C LYS A 25 12.74 -3.63 6.47
N GLY A 26 13.18 -2.39 6.61
CA GLY A 26 13.61 -1.55 5.50
C GLY A 26 12.53 -1.29 4.43
N ARG A 27 11.25 -1.37 4.81
CA ARG A 27 10.16 -1.16 3.84
C ARG A 27 10.06 0.30 3.43
N SER A 28 9.72 0.56 2.17
CA SER A 28 9.54 1.93 1.68
C SER A 28 8.42 2.66 2.41
N LYS A 29 8.53 3.98 2.53
CA LYS A 29 7.49 4.85 3.13
C LYS A 29 6.10 4.59 2.50
N ASN A 30 6.04 4.40 1.18
CA ASN A 30 4.79 4.12 0.47
C ASN A 30 4.17 2.78 0.90
N THR A 31 5.00 1.74 1.12
CA THR A 31 4.52 0.45 1.63
C THR A 31 3.97 0.59 3.05
N VAL A 32 4.69 1.30 3.91
CA VAL A 32 4.28 1.50 5.31
C VAL A 32 3.00 2.34 5.40
N ASN A 33 2.88 3.39 4.59
CA ASN A 33 1.65 4.18 4.49
C ASN A 33 0.46 3.35 3.98
N SER A 34 0.69 2.47 3.01
CA SER A 34 -0.34 1.54 2.53
C SER A 34 -0.79 0.58 3.63
N TYR A 35 0.15 0.06 4.43
CA TYR A 35 -0.17 -0.79 5.57
C TYR A 35 -0.94 -0.04 6.66
N TYR A 36 -0.56 1.19 6.94
CA TYR A 36 -1.31 2.04 7.87
C TYR A 36 -2.77 2.25 7.43
N THR A 37 -2.96 2.56 6.15
CA THR A 37 -4.31 2.70 5.56
C THR A 37 -5.11 1.40 5.64
N ASP A 38 -4.47 0.26 5.40
CA ASP A 38 -5.13 -1.05 5.49
C ASP A 38 -5.52 -1.41 6.94
N LEU A 39 -4.64 -1.14 7.90
CA LEU A 39 -4.94 -1.34 9.32
C LEU A 39 -6.04 -0.39 9.82
N LYS A 40 -6.04 0.88 9.38
CA LYS A 40 -7.14 1.81 9.68
C LYS A 40 -8.48 1.24 9.23
N LEU A 41 -8.54 0.81 7.98
CA LEU A 41 -9.76 0.24 7.42
C LEU A 41 -10.23 -1.00 8.21
N PHE A 42 -9.30 -1.88 8.55
CA PHE A 42 -9.58 -3.11 9.30
C PHE A 42 -10.14 -2.81 10.69
N PHE A 43 -9.46 -1.97 11.48
CA PHE A 43 -9.89 -1.67 12.84
C PHE A 43 -11.17 -0.85 12.89
N ARG A 44 -11.39 0.05 11.94
CA ARG A 44 -12.67 0.75 11.77
C ARG A 44 -13.81 -0.22 11.48
N PHE A 45 -13.58 -1.16 10.55
CA PHE A 45 -14.55 -2.21 10.28
C PHE A 45 -14.89 -3.02 11.55
N LEU A 46 -13.89 -3.48 12.29
CA LEU A 46 -14.12 -4.25 13.54
C LEU A 46 -14.91 -3.46 14.58
N LYS A 47 -14.62 -2.17 14.74
CA LYS A 47 -15.37 -1.31 15.68
C LYS A 47 -16.85 -1.21 15.31
N VAL A 48 -17.17 -1.09 14.04
CA VAL A 48 -18.54 -1.11 13.54
C VAL A 48 -19.15 -2.51 13.70
N TYR A 49 -18.42 -3.53 13.28
CA TYR A 49 -18.88 -4.92 13.35
C TYR A 49 -19.19 -5.37 14.76
N TYR A 50 -18.39 -4.98 15.74
CA TYR A 50 -18.66 -5.24 17.17
C TYR A 50 -19.71 -4.29 17.77
N LYS A 51 -20.42 -3.53 16.93
CA LYS A 51 -21.48 -2.60 17.36
C LYS A 51 -21.01 -1.49 18.31
N LYS A 52 -19.71 -1.19 18.34
CA LYS A 52 -19.16 -0.08 19.10
C LYS A 52 -19.54 1.28 18.47
N TYR A 53 -19.78 1.29 17.15
CA TYR A 53 -20.26 2.43 16.38
C TYR A 53 -21.41 2.00 15.48
N GLY A 54 -22.36 2.89 15.21
CA GLY A 54 -23.39 2.68 14.19
C GLY A 54 -22.73 2.59 12.79
N PHE A 55 -23.32 1.80 11.89
CA PHE A 55 -22.86 1.76 10.50
C PHE A 55 -23.41 2.98 9.76
N ASP A 56 -22.58 3.99 9.61
CA ASP A 56 -22.79 5.12 8.73
C ASP A 56 -21.54 5.29 7.86
N MET A 57 -21.75 5.26 6.55
CA MET A 57 -20.64 5.38 5.58
C MET A 57 -19.99 6.76 5.60
N GLU A 58 -20.74 7.82 5.95
CA GLU A 58 -20.21 9.18 5.97
C GLU A 58 -19.23 9.37 7.14
N SER A 59 -19.54 8.81 8.30
CA SER A 59 -18.71 8.90 9.51
C SER A 59 -17.68 7.77 9.64
N PHE A 60 -17.71 6.74 8.77
CA PHE A 60 -16.81 5.59 8.85
C PHE A 60 -15.32 5.99 8.83
N ASP A 61 -14.96 6.95 7.99
CA ASP A 61 -13.56 7.40 7.85
C ASP A 61 -13.08 8.30 9.00
N GLU A 62 -13.98 8.72 9.87
CA GLU A 62 -13.67 9.50 11.08
C GLU A 62 -13.50 8.64 12.33
N ILE A 63 -13.89 7.36 12.30
CA ILE A 63 -13.76 6.45 13.45
C ILE A 63 -12.30 6.40 13.89
N PRO A 64 -11.98 6.76 15.14
CA PRO A 64 -10.62 6.75 15.66
C PRO A 64 -10.10 5.33 15.85
N ILE A 65 -8.78 5.13 15.76
CA ILE A 65 -8.10 3.84 15.98
C ILE A 65 -6.93 3.97 16.96
N ASP A 66 -6.82 5.08 17.66
CA ASP A 66 -5.80 5.35 18.67
C ASP A 66 -6.03 4.60 19.99
N ASP A 67 -7.27 4.19 20.24
CA ASP A 67 -7.72 3.42 21.39
C ASP A 67 -7.64 1.89 21.23
N ILE A 68 -7.09 1.40 20.10
CA ILE A 68 -6.89 -0.05 19.88
C ILE A 68 -5.79 -0.55 20.81
N ASP A 69 -6.18 -1.26 21.87
CA ASP A 69 -5.30 -1.88 22.85
C ASP A 69 -5.09 -3.38 22.58
N ILE A 70 -4.27 -4.01 23.40
CA ILE A 70 -3.97 -5.44 23.28
C ILE A 70 -5.18 -6.32 23.58
N ASN A 71 -6.09 -5.87 24.47
CA ASN A 71 -7.29 -6.64 24.80
C ASN A 71 -8.24 -6.65 23.62
N PHE A 72 -8.39 -5.52 22.92
CA PHE A 72 -9.15 -5.47 21.66
C PHE A 72 -8.59 -6.46 20.64
N ILE A 73 -7.25 -6.50 20.49
CA ILE A 73 -6.58 -7.37 19.50
C ILE A 73 -6.72 -8.86 19.87
N LYS A 74 -6.60 -9.24 21.14
CA LYS A 74 -6.76 -10.62 21.61
C LYS A 74 -8.17 -11.19 21.38
N ASN A 75 -9.17 -10.35 21.29
CA ASN A 75 -10.55 -10.76 21.01
C ASN A 75 -10.83 -11.03 19.54
N ILE A 76 -9.91 -10.66 18.63
CA ILE A 76 -10.07 -10.85 17.19
C ILE A 76 -9.91 -12.32 16.85
N LYS A 77 -10.92 -12.86 16.15
CA LYS A 77 -10.96 -14.26 15.71
C LYS A 77 -10.79 -14.36 14.20
N THR A 78 -10.53 -15.57 13.74
CA THR A 78 -10.43 -15.85 12.29
C THR A 78 -11.73 -15.49 11.54
N ASP A 79 -12.89 -15.71 12.15
CA ASP A 79 -14.18 -15.35 11.58
C ASP A 79 -14.30 -13.83 11.30
N ASP A 80 -13.77 -12.99 12.20
CA ASP A 80 -13.76 -11.53 12.00
C ASP A 80 -12.94 -11.14 10.76
N ILE A 81 -11.88 -11.90 10.47
CA ILE A 81 -11.07 -11.69 9.26
C ILE A 81 -11.89 -12.05 8.01
N TYR A 82 -12.65 -13.17 8.05
CA TYR A 82 -13.51 -13.54 6.93
C TYR A 82 -14.63 -12.53 6.70
N GLU A 83 -15.25 -12.03 7.77
CA GLU A 83 -16.26 -10.96 7.67
C GLU A 83 -15.68 -9.66 7.09
N PHE A 84 -14.45 -9.30 7.48
CA PHE A 84 -13.76 -8.18 6.87
C PHE A 84 -13.51 -8.40 5.36
N LEU A 85 -13.08 -9.60 4.96
CA LEU A 85 -12.86 -9.91 3.54
C LEU A 85 -14.17 -9.89 2.74
N PHE A 86 -15.28 -10.35 3.36
CA PHE A 86 -16.61 -10.24 2.78
C PHE A 86 -17.03 -8.77 2.60
N PHE A 87 -16.86 -7.94 3.62
CA PHE A 87 -17.07 -6.49 3.55
C PHE A 87 -16.28 -5.84 2.41
N LEU A 88 -14.99 -6.16 2.29
CA LEU A 88 -14.14 -5.64 1.23
C LEU A 88 -14.63 -6.02 -0.17
N SER A 89 -15.17 -7.23 -0.32
CA SER A 89 -15.66 -7.73 -1.60
C SER A 89 -17.01 -7.13 -1.98
N ASN A 90 -17.97 -7.14 -1.05
CA ASN A 90 -19.37 -6.92 -1.35
C ASN A 90 -19.83 -5.48 -1.06
N VAL A 91 -19.22 -4.80 -0.12
CA VAL A 91 -19.57 -3.42 0.24
C VAL A 91 -18.60 -2.42 -0.38
N ARG A 92 -17.30 -2.69 -0.30
CA ARG A 92 -16.27 -1.79 -0.84
C ARG A 92 -15.88 -2.10 -2.28
N HIS A 93 -16.37 -3.19 -2.88
CA HIS A 93 -16.09 -3.63 -4.25
C HIS A 93 -14.60 -3.67 -4.59
N ASN A 94 -13.78 -4.07 -3.62
CA ASN A 94 -12.33 -4.14 -3.81
C ASN A 94 -11.95 -5.28 -4.75
N GLU A 95 -11.05 -5.02 -5.68
CA GLU A 95 -10.47 -6.04 -6.54
C GLU A 95 -9.62 -7.06 -5.76
N SER A 96 -9.40 -8.25 -6.34
CA SER A 96 -8.61 -9.33 -5.72
C SER A 96 -7.20 -8.90 -5.34
N LYS A 97 -6.53 -8.04 -6.14
CA LYS A 97 -5.19 -7.49 -5.83
C LYS A 97 -5.20 -6.64 -4.57
N ALA A 98 -6.21 -5.79 -4.41
CA ALA A 98 -6.35 -4.93 -3.24
C ALA A 98 -6.67 -5.75 -1.98
N ARG A 99 -7.52 -6.78 -2.08
CA ARG A 99 -7.81 -7.70 -0.97
C ARG A 99 -6.57 -8.50 -0.56
N ALA A 100 -5.82 -9.04 -1.53
CA ALA A 100 -4.59 -9.80 -1.25
C ALA A 100 -3.53 -8.94 -0.54
N ARG A 101 -3.39 -7.65 -0.91
CA ARG A 101 -2.50 -6.72 -0.20
C ARG A 101 -2.93 -6.52 1.25
N LYS A 102 -4.23 -6.36 1.51
CA LYS A 102 -4.77 -6.22 2.87
C LYS A 102 -4.53 -7.47 3.71
N VAL A 103 -4.74 -8.66 3.14
CA VAL A 103 -4.40 -9.93 3.80
C VAL A 103 -2.90 -9.99 4.13
N SER A 104 -2.01 -9.59 3.20
CA SER A 104 -0.57 -9.52 3.47
C SER A 104 -0.22 -8.56 4.59
N CYS A 105 -0.92 -7.42 4.68
CA CYS A 105 -0.76 -6.47 5.77
C CYS A 105 -1.14 -7.09 7.12
N LEU A 106 -2.33 -7.72 7.20
CA LEU A 106 -2.81 -8.39 8.41
C LEU A 106 -1.87 -9.52 8.84
N LYS A 107 -1.43 -10.38 7.91
CA LYS A 107 -0.44 -11.43 8.19
C LYS A 107 0.85 -10.86 8.77
N SER A 108 1.35 -9.75 8.21
CA SER A 108 2.56 -9.09 8.71
C SER A 108 2.35 -8.49 10.10
N PHE A 109 1.19 -7.89 10.36
CA PHE A 109 0.86 -7.27 11.63
C PHE A 109 0.71 -8.30 12.75
N PHE A 110 -0.12 -9.33 12.56
CA PHE A 110 -0.33 -10.37 13.56
C PHE A 110 0.91 -11.22 13.81
N LYS A 111 1.71 -11.49 12.76
CA LYS A 111 3.02 -12.13 12.92
C LYS A 111 3.98 -11.28 13.76
N TYR A 112 3.97 -9.97 13.60
CA TYR A 112 4.76 -9.06 14.42
C TYR A 112 4.32 -9.12 15.89
N LEU A 113 3.02 -9.08 16.16
CA LEU A 113 2.48 -9.17 17.52
C LEU A 113 2.82 -10.50 18.20
N GLN A 114 2.79 -11.61 17.46
CA GLN A 114 3.07 -12.95 17.99
C GLN A 114 4.56 -13.15 18.27
N PHE A 115 5.44 -12.82 17.32
CA PHE A 115 6.86 -13.18 17.41
C PHE A 115 7.77 -12.06 17.92
N ASN A 116 7.48 -10.81 17.64
CA ASN A 116 8.32 -9.68 18.05
C ASN A 116 7.85 -9.05 19.36
N GLU A 117 6.58 -8.68 19.47
CA GLU A 117 5.99 -8.13 20.70
C GLU A 117 5.63 -9.23 21.71
N LYS A 118 5.43 -10.47 21.27
CA LYS A 118 5.00 -11.62 22.08
C LYS A 118 3.76 -11.30 22.92
N SER A 119 2.85 -10.55 22.34
CA SER A 119 1.66 -10.02 23.00
C SER A 119 0.39 -10.83 22.73
N ILE A 120 0.44 -11.74 21.74
CA ILE A 120 -0.61 -12.71 21.42
C ILE A 120 -0.01 -14.11 21.30
N ASP A 121 -0.74 -15.11 21.78
CA ASP A 121 -0.34 -16.52 21.67
C ASP A 121 -0.88 -17.15 20.38
N GLU A 122 -2.14 -16.85 20.04
CA GLU A 122 -2.81 -17.31 18.84
C GLU A 122 -2.86 -16.22 17.77
N ASN A 123 -2.67 -16.63 16.51
CA ASN A 123 -2.65 -15.73 15.37
C ASN A 123 -3.92 -15.94 14.53
N PRO A 124 -4.87 -14.97 14.52
CA PRO A 124 -6.17 -15.14 13.83
C PRO A 124 -6.06 -15.23 12.31
N VAL A 125 -4.90 -14.95 11.73
CA VAL A 125 -4.64 -15.08 10.28
C VAL A 125 -3.79 -16.29 9.93
N ASP A 126 -3.51 -17.16 10.90
CA ASP A 126 -2.78 -18.40 10.63
C ASP A 126 -3.64 -19.33 9.78
N GLY A 127 -3.05 -19.91 8.75
CA GLY A 127 -3.79 -20.73 7.78
C GLY A 127 -4.71 -19.98 6.81
N LEU A 128 -4.84 -18.64 6.93
CA LEU A 128 -5.66 -17.86 6.01
C LEU A 128 -5.07 -17.87 4.59
N ASP A 129 -5.84 -18.34 3.62
CA ASP A 129 -5.45 -18.25 2.21
C ASP A 129 -5.52 -16.81 1.69
N SER A 130 -4.55 -16.48 0.83
CA SER A 130 -4.61 -15.19 0.13
C SER A 130 -5.58 -15.27 -1.05
N PRO A 131 -6.40 -14.23 -1.30
CA PRO A 131 -7.27 -14.21 -2.47
C PRO A 131 -6.51 -14.50 -3.77
N LYS A 132 -7.05 -15.39 -4.61
CA LYS A 132 -6.44 -15.70 -5.90
C LYS A 132 -6.42 -14.47 -6.80
N ILE A 133 -5.24 -14.08 -7.27
CA ILE A 133 -5.06 -12.97 -8.19
C ILE A 133 -5.03 -13.53 -9.61
N LYS A 134 -5.98 -13.12 -10.45
CA LYS A 134 -5.90 -13.41 -11.88
C LYS A 134 -4.69 -12.64 -12.45
N LYS A 135 -3.73 -13.40 -12.99
CA LYS A 135 -2.61 -12.79 -13.73
C LYS A 135 -3.17 -12.23 -15.05
N SER A 136 -3.14 -10.92 -15.21
CA SER A 136 -3.37 -10.31 -16.51
C SER A 136 -2.03 -10.18 -17.25
N LEU A 137 -2.03 -10.40 -18.55
CA LEU A 137 -0.87 -10.07 -19.37
C LEU A 137 -0.59 -8.56 -19.30
N PRO A 138 0.68 -8.16 -19.25
CA PRO A 138 1.03 -6.75 -19.34
C PRO A 138 0.45 -6.14 -20.62
N LYS A 139 -0.14 -4.97 -20.51
CA LYS A 139 -0.50 -4.16 -21.67
C LYS A 139 0.71 -3.31 -22.06
N TYR A 140 1.14 -3.41 -23.28
CA TYR A 140 2.24 -2.62 -23.85
C TYR A 140 1.78 -1.96 -25.13
N LEU A 141 2.46 -0.89 -25.50
CA LEU A 141 2.28 -0.26 -26.81
C LEU A 141 3.12 -1.03 -27.84
N ASP A 142 2.54 -1.32 -28.98
CA ASP A 142 3.32 -1.80 -30.13
C ASP A 142 4.10 -0.65 -30.78
N LEU A 143 4.88 -0.96 -31.82
CA LEU A 143 5.73 0.03 -32.50
C LEU A 143 4.90 1.13 -33.16
N GLU A 144 3.79 0.77 -33.79
CA GLU A 144 2.91 1.72 -34.47
C GLU A 144 2.26 2.68 -33.46
N GLN A 145 1.70 2.14 -32.38
CA GLN A 145 1.10 2.91 -31.30
C GLN A 145 2.13 3.84 -30.63
N SER A 146 3.36 3.36 -30.43
CA SER A 146 4.45 4.15 -29.86
C SER A 146 4.84 5.31 -30.77
N THR A 147 4.91 5.06 -32.08
CA THR A 147 5.20 6.10 -33.08
C THR A 147 4.09 7.12 -33.14
N GLN A 148 2.83 6.67 -33.17
CA GLN A 148 1.67 7.55 -33.14
C GLN A 148 1.62 8.42 -31.88
N LEU A 149 1.95 7.84 -30.71
CA LEU A 149 2.02 8.60 -29.48
C LEU A 149 3.02 9.75 -29.56
N ILE A 150 4.24 9.49 -30.06
CA ILE A 150 5.29 10.49 -30.21
C ILE A 150 4.87 11.58 -31.19
N SER A 151 4.31 11.21 -32.37
CA SER A 151 3.94 12.16 -33.42
C SER A 151 2.78 13.09 -33.03
N ASN A 152 1.92 12.68 -32.10
CA ASN A 152 0.79 13.47 -31.62
C ASN A 152 1.13 14.40 -30.45
N ILE A 153 2.37 14.43 -29.98
CA ILE A 153 2.77 15.33 -28.90
C ILE A 153 2.73 16.78 -29.40
N SER A 154 1.93 17.60 -28.72
CA SER A 154 1.72 19.01 -29.08
C SER A 154 1.56 19.88 -27.84
N GLY A 155 1.46 21.20 -28.02
CA GLY A 155 1.22 22.15 -26.94
C GLY A 155 2.48 22.81 -26.37
N LYS A 156 2.30 23.63 -25.33
CA LYS A 156 3.33 24.50 -24.73
C LYS A 156 4.59 23.76 -24.28
N TYR A 157 4.45 22.52 -23.84
CA TYR A 157 5.54 21.72 -23.26
C TYR A 157 5.94 20.55 -24.17
N LYS A 158 5.73 20.67 -25.48
CA LYS A 158 5.99 19.61 -26.48
C LYS A 158 7.39 18.99 -26.36
N GLU A 159 8.43 19.77 -26.21
CA GLU A 159 9.82 19.28 -26.14
C GLU A 159 10.06 18.45 -24.88
N ARG A 160 9.57 18.93 -23.72
CA ARG A 160 9.63 18.18 -22.45
C ARG A 160 8.89 16.85 -22.56
N ASP A 161 7.66 16.89 -23.08
CA ASP A 161 6.79 15.72 -23.13
C ASP A 161 7.34 14.70 -24.14
N PHE A 162 7.93 15.17 -25.26
CA PHE A 162 8.65 14.34 -26.21
C PHE A 162 9.84 13.61 -25.55
N LEU A 163 10.67 14.33 -24.79
CA LEU A 163 11.80 13.74 -24.08
C LEU A 163 11.34 12.69 -23.06
N ILE A 164 10.31 13.00 -22.27
CA ILE A 164 9.75 12.09 -21.27
C ILE A 164 9.28 10.79 -21.94
N ILE A 165 8.46 10.88 -22.99
CA ILE A 165 7.93 9.70 -23.68
C ILE A 165 9.05 8.91 -24.36
N THR A 166 10.00 9.58 -24.98
CA THR A 166 11.18 8.95 -25.61
C THR A 166 12.00 8.16 -24.58
N LEU A 167 12.25 8.71 -23.40
CA LEU A 167 12.96 8.01 -22.32
C LEU A 167 12.18 6.79 -21.83
N PHE A 168 10.85 6.87 -21.67
CA PHE A 168 10.06 5.72 -21.32
C PHE A 168 10.12 4.61 -22.36
N LEU A 169 9.96 4.94 -23.65
CA LEU A 169 9.91 3.96 -24.72
C LEU A 169 11.27 3.31 -25.00
N ASN A 170 12.35 4.08 -24.99
CA ASN A 170 13.68 3.57 -25.32
C ASN A 170 14.44 2.98 -24.13
N CYS A 171 14.28 3.57 -22.95
CA CYS A 171 15.05 3.16 -21.76
C CYS A 171 14.26 2.29 -20.79
N GLY A 172 12.94 2.18 -20.95
CA GLY A 172 12.10 1.40 -20.05
C GLY A 172 12.10 1.89 -18.62
N LEU A 173 12.29 3.19 -18.40
CA LEU A 173 12.37 3.78 -17.06
C LEU A 173 11.07 3.62 -16.29
N ARG A 174 11.20 3.41 -14.97
CA ARG A 174 10.04 3.58 -14.08
C ARG A 174 9.78 5.06 -13.86
N LEU A 175 8.52 5.42 -13.60
CA LEU A 175 8.15 6.82 -13.30
C LEU A 175 9.04 7.45 -12.21
N SER A 176 9.34 6.70 -11.14
CA SER A 176 10.21 7.18 -10.05
C SER A 176 11.65 7.41 -10.47
N GLU A 177 12.15 6.66 -11.44
CA GLU A 177 13.50 6.80 -11.99
C GLU A 177 13.56 8.04 -12.89
N LEU A 178 12.54 8.24 -13.73
CA LEU A 178 12.45 9.45 -14.55
C LEU A 178 12.38 10.72 -13.71
N VAL A 179 11.52 10.74 -12.68
CA VAL A 179 11.33 11.92 -11.80
C VAL A 179 12.61 12.22 -10.99
N ALA A 180 13.45 11.23 -10.75
CA ALA A 180 14.71 11.40 -10.02
C ALA A 180 15.89 11.82 -10.91
N LEU A 181 15.72 11.86 -12.25
CA LEU A 181 16.78 12.30 -13.17
C LEU A 181 17.06 13.79 -13.00
N ASN A 182 18.36 14.12 -12.93
CA ASN A 182 18.87 15.48 -13.01
C ASN A 182 19.53 15.72 -14.36
N VAL A 183 19.74 16.98 -14.72
CA VAL A 183 20.40 17.37 -15.97
C VAL A 183 21.80 16.73 -16.07
N GLU A 184 22.52 16.65 -14.97
CA GLU A 184 23.87 16.06 -14.89
C GLU A 184 23.87 14.56 -15.24
N ASP A 185 22.80 13.84 -14.90
CA ASP A 185 22.67 12.41 -15.22
C ASP A 185 22.51 12.18 -16.75
N ILE A 186 21.94 13.15 -17.45
CA ILE A 186 21.70 13.09 -18.91
C ILE A 186 22.95 13.54 -19.69
N LEU A 187 23.68 14.51 -19.17
CA LEU A 187 24.91 15.02 -19.84
C LEU A 187 26.03 14.01 -19.81
N ASN A 188 26.03 13.08 -18.87
CA ASN A 188 27.02 11.98 -18.80
C ASN A 188 26.61 10.86 -19.77
N ASN A 189 27.52 10.47 -20.65
CA ASN A 189 27.33 9.33 -21.55
C ASN A 189 28.11 8.11 -21.05
N PRO A 190 27.50 7.00 -20.59
CA PRO A 190 26.04 6.70 -20.64
C PRO A 190 25.22 7.41 -19.56
N VAL A 191 23.92 7.60 -19.83
CA VAL A 191 22.97 8.17 -18.85
C VAL A 191 22.94 7.30 -17.60
N LYS A 192 23.22 7.91 -16.46
CA LYS A 192 23.24 7.20 -15.17
C LYS A 192 21.84 7.17 -14.55
N ILE A 193 21.29 5.99 -14.37
CA ILE A 193 19.98 5.78 -13.74
C ILE A 193 20.19 5.11 -12.39
N THR A 194 19.73 5.78 -11.32
CA THR A 194 19.75 5.22 -9.97
C THR A 194 18.39 4.53 -9.69
N GLY A 195 18.36 3.20 -9.77
CA GLY A 195 17.21 2.39 -9.42
C GLY A 195 17.18 2.04 -7.93
N LYS A 196 16.03 1.59 -7.44
CA LYS A 196 15.97 0.90 -6.15
C LYS A 196 16.57 -0.50 -6.35
N GLY A 197 17.82 -0.68 -5.94
CA GLY A 197 18.43 -1.99 -5.71
C GLY A 197 17.88 -2.64 -4.47
#